data_98ea496d853307e1a939baf7161b303b
#
_entry.id   98ea496d853307e1a939baf7161b303b
#
_cell.length_a   1.000
_cell.length_b   1.000
_cell.length_c   1.000
_cell.angle_alpha   90.00
_cell.angle_beta   90.00
_cell.angle_gamma   90.00
#
_symmetry.space_group_name_H-M   'P 1'
#
loop_
_entity.id
_entity.type
_entity.pdbx_description
1 polymer ?
#
loop_
_entity_poly.entity_id
_entity_poly.type
_entity_poly.pdbx_seq_one_letter_code
_entity_poly.pdbx_strand_id
1 'polypeptide(L)'
;MTKTERITRNAAIVRLAKRAVPVLKIAEAYGLSHQMVYNIINRAKDEESAKRELARIRKEETKKWIERTVQNNKRTHVRLTDAVKGICAQILRLYEGEDAIEMIDYLETTVSNIYTFDYCKNQTVVNYCVAKKDYARKEKIK
;
A
#
# COMPACT_ATOMS: atom_id res chain seq x y z
N MET A 1 -9.61 23.31 -26.70
CA MET A 1 -8.76 22.63 -25.69
C MET A 1 -8.88 21.13 -25.84
N THR A 2 -7.80 20.44 -26.01
CA THR A 2 -7.79 18.98 -26.11
C THR A 2 -8.04 18.32 -24.75
N LYS A 3 -8.38 17.03 -24.75
CA LYS A 3 -8.55 16.25 -23.52
C LYS A 3 -7.24 16.23 -22.68
N THR A 4 -6.10 16.08 -23.34
CA THR A 4 -4.78 16.08 -22.69
C THR A 4 -4.49 17.43 -22.02
N GLU A 5 -4.76 18.54 -22.70
CA GLU A 5 -4.58 19.86 -22.15
C GLU A 5 -5.46 20.10 -20.93
N ARG A 6 -6.70 19.61 -20.96
CA ARG A 6 -7.63 19.71 -19.84
C ARG A 6 -7.14 18.92 -18.62
N ILE A 7 -6.65 17.71 -18.84
CA ILE A 7 -6.09 16.87 -17.77
C ILE A 7 -4.88 17.54 -17.14
N THR A 8 -3.97 18.09 -17.95
CA THR A 8 -2.78 18.80 -17.48
C THR A 8 -3.15 20.05 -16.67
N ARG A 9 -4.11 20.83 -17.16
CA ARG A 9 -4.62 22.01 -16.45
C ARG A 9 -5.21 21.63 -15.10
N ASN A 10 -6.08 20.61 -15.06
CA ASN A 10 -6.74 20.19 -13.83
C ASN A 10 -5.73 19.67 -12.81
N ALA A 11 -4.70 18.94 -13.23
CA ALA A 11 -3.63 18.49 -12.35
C ALA A 11 -2.85 19.68 -11.75
N ALA A 12 -2.59 20.71 -12.54
CA ALA A 12 -1.92 21.93 -12.06
C ALA A 12 -2.79 22.66 -11.03
N ILE A 13 -4.09 22.78 -11.28
CA ILE A 13 -5.05 23.40 -10.35
C ILE A 13 -5.05 22.67 -9.00
N VAL A 14 -5.10 21.34 -9.01
CA VAL A 14 -5.08 20.53 -7.79
C VAL A 14 -3.77 20.73 -7.01
N ARG A 15 -2.63 20.80 -7.70
CA ARG A 15 -1.33 21.07 -7.06
C ARG A 15 -1.30 22.43 -6.37
N LEU A 16 -1.84 23.46 -7.01
CA LEU A 16 -1.92 24.80 -6.41
C LEU A 16 -2.81 24.81 -5.18
N ALA A 17 -3.94 24.10 -5.23
CA ALA A 17 -4.83 23.97 -4.08
C ALA A 17 -4.13 23.25 -2.90
N LYS A 18 -3.34 22.24 -3.17
CA LYS A 18 -2.56 21.52 -2.14
C LYS A 18 -1.49 22.43 -1.50
N ARG A 19 -1.02 23.44 -2.23
CA ARG A 19 -0.07 24.45 -1.73
C ARG A 19 -0.76 25.59 -1.02
N ALA A 20 -2.06 25.47 -0.75
CA ALA A 20 -2.89 26.48 -0.08
C ALA A 20 -3.05 27.80 -0.85
N VAL A 21 -2.94 27.76 -2.18
CA VAL A 21 -3.25 28.91 -3.02
C VAL A 21 -4.77 29.16 -3.00
N PRO A 22 -5.25 30.37 -2.72
CA PRO A 22 -6.68 30.67 -2.69
C PRO A 22 -7.39 30.35 -4.01
N VAL A 23 -8.60 29.81 -3.92
CA VAL A 23 -9.41 29.47 -5.10
C VAL A 23 -9.62 30.67 -6.02
N LEU A 24 -9.80 31.86 -5.45
CA LEU A 24 -9.96 33.08 -6.20
C LEU A 24 -8.76 33.33 -7.15
N LYS A 25 -7.54 33.17 -6.64
CA LYS A 25 -6.30 33.35 -7.45
C LYS A 25 -6.16 32.28 -8.53
N ILE A 26 -6.54 31.03 -8.21
CA ILE A 26 -6.50 29.92 -9.17
C ILE A 26 -7.50 30.20 -10.30
N ALA A 27 -8.72 30.60 -9.96
CA ALA A 27 -9.75 30.92 -10.93
C ALA A 27 -9.32 32.07 -11.88
N GLU A 28 -8.74 33.11 -11.34
CA GLU A 28 -8.22 34.25 -12.14
C GLU A 28 -7.10 33.81 -13.09
N ALA A 29 -6.16 32.98 -12.57
CA ALA A 29 -5.00 32.54 -13.37
C ALA A 29 -5.43 31.67 -14.56
N TYR A 30 -6.47 30.91 -14.44
CA TYR A 30 -6.93 29.98 -15.49
C TYR A 30 -8.19 30.45 -16.22
N GLY A 31 -8.73 31.65 -15.86
CA GLY A 31 -9.94 32.16 -16.49
C GLY A 31 -11.17 31.30 -16.27
N LEU A 32 -11.28 30.69 -15.11
CA LEU A 32 -12.38 29.81 -14.74
C LEU A 32 -13.25 30.43 -13.64
N SER A 33 -14.49 29.95 -13.50
CA SER A 33 -15.33 30.34 -12.37
C SER A 33 -14.87 29.64 -11.09
N HIS A 34 -15.19 30.23 -9.93
CA HIS A 34 -14.93 29.61 -8.62
C HIS A 34 -15.55 28.22 -8.52
N GLN A 35 -16.80 28.09 -8.98
CA GLN A 35 -17.52 26.83 -8.94
C GLN A 35 -16.80 25.73 -9.72
N MET A 36 -16.28 26.07 -10.89
CA MET A 36 -15.55 25.12 -11.73
C MET A 36 -14.25 24.66 -11.04
N VAL A 37 -13.51 25.57 -10.41
CA VAL A 37 -12.30 25.25 -9.65
C VAL A 37 -12.63 24.35 -8.47
N TYR A 38 -13.68 24.65 -7.70
CA TYR A 38 -14.13 23.79 -6.60
C TYR A 38 -14.51 22.39 -7.07
N ASN A 39 -15.21 22.28 -8.21
CA ASN A 39 -15.58 21.00 -8.78
C ASN A 39 -14.35 20.15 -9.15
N ILE A 40 -13.33 20.76 -9.73
CA ILE A 40 -12.07 20.08 -10.08
C ILE A 40 -11.38 19.57 -8.83
N ILE A 41 -11.25 20.41 -7.80
CA ILE A 41 -10.60 20.06 -6.53
C ILE A 41 -11.37 18.92 -5.82
N ASN A 42 -12.68 19.02 -5.75
CA ASN A 42 -13.52 18.02 -5.07
C ASN A 42 -13.47 16.67 -5.78
N ARG A 43 -13.49 16.67 -7.11
CA ARG A 43 -13.37 15.42 -7.89
C ARG A 43 -12.04 14.73 -7.60
N ALA A 44 -10.94 15.48 -7.52
CA ALA A 44 -9.63 14.92 -7.20
C ALA A 44 -9.59 14.34 -5.79
N LYS A 45 -10.22 15.00 -4.81
CA LYS A 45 -10.33 14.48 -3.44
C LYS A 45 -11.11 13.18 -3.40
N ASP A 46 -12.21 13.10 -4.12
CA ASP A 46 -13.04 11.89 -4.19
C ASP A 46 -12.27 10.73 -4.83
N GLU A 47 -11.51 10.98 -5.89
CA GLU A 47 -10.65 9.98 -6.53
C GLU A 47 -9.56 9.49 -5.58
N GLU A 48 -8.91 10.38 -4.84
CA GLU A 48 -7.90 10.01 -3.84
C GLU A 48 -8.52 9.18 -2.72
N SER A 49 -9.69 9.56 -2.23
CA SER A 49 -10.42 8.81 -1.21
C SER A 49 -10.78 7.41 -1.69
N ALA A 50 -11.24 7.28 -2.93
CA ALA A 50 -11.55 5.98 -3.53
C ALA A 50 -10.30 5.11 -3.66
N LYS A 51 -9.17 5.68 -4.08
CA LYS A 51 -7.89 4.94 -4.16
C LYS A 51 -7.42 4.46 -2.81
N ARG A 52 -7.53 5.30 -1.77
CA ARG A 52 -7.16 4.93 -0.39
C ARG A 52 -8.04 3.79 0.12
N GLU A 53 -9.35 3.85 -0.15
CA GLU A 53 -10.28 2.81 0.26
C GLU A 53 -9.99 1.49 -0.44
N LEU A 54 -9.70 1.50 -1.74
CA LEU A 54 -9.32 0.31 -2.49
C LEU A 54 -8.01 -0.29 -1.96
N ALA A 55 -7.02 0.56 -1.63
CA ALA A 55 -5.76 0.11 -1.05
C ALA A 55 -5.99 -0.55 0.31
N ARG A 56 -6.85 0.03 1.15
CA ARG A 56 -7.22 -0.52 2.45
C ARG A 56 -7.88 -1.89 2.31
N ILE A 57 -8.84 -2.01 1.41
CA ILE A 57 -9.55 -3.27 1.15
C ILE A 57 -8.57 -4.34 0.66
N ARG A 58 -7.67 -3.99 -0.24
CA ARG A 58 -6.65 -4.91 -0.76
C ARG A 58 -5.74 -5.44 0.35
N LYS A 59 -5.31 -4.56 1.26
CA LYS A 59 -4.49 -4.96 2.41
C LYS A 59 -5.25 -5.91 3.34
N GLU A 60 -6.53 -5.62 3.61
CA GLU A 60 -7.37 -6.49 4.45
C GLU A 60 -7.56 -7.88 3.83
N GLU A 61 -7.77 -7.93 2.52
CA GLU A 61 -7.88 -9.20 1.79
C GLU A 61 -6.57 -9.98 1.84
N THR A 62 -5.44 -9.31 1.70
CA THR A 62 -4.11 -9.92 1.79
C THR A 62 -3.87 -10.48 3.18
N LYS A 63 -4.24 -9.76 4.24
CA LYS A 63 -4.12 -10.23 5.62
C LYS A 63 -4.92 -11.52 5.83
N LYS A 64 -6.15 -11.56 5.34
CA LYS A 64 -6.99 -12.78 5.41
C LYS A 64 -6.38 -13.93 4.64
N TRP A 65 -5.81 -13.67 3.48
CA TRP A 65 -5.09 -14.67 2.69
C TRP A 65 -3.88 -15.22 3.44
N ILE A 66 -3.10 -14.35 4.09
CA ILE A 66 -1.95 -14.74 4.91
C ILE A 66 -2.40 -15.68 6.03
N GLU A 67 -3.44 -15.30 6.78
CA GLU A 67 -3.97 -16.14 7.88
C GLU A 67 -4.39 -17.52 7.39
N ARG A 68 -5.16 -17.56 6.32
CA ARG A 68 -5.65 -18.84 5.74
C ARG A 68 -4.49 -19.70 5.25
N THR A 69 -3.51 -19.09 4.59
CA THR A 69 -2.37 -19.82 4.03
C THR A 69 -1.49 -20.39 5.13
N VAL A 70 -1.21 -19.62 6.19
CA VAL A 70 -0.41 -20.08 7.33
C VAL A 70 -1.12 -21.25 8.03
N GLN A 71 -2.42 -21.12 8.29
CA GLN A 71 -3.21 -22.20 8.91
C GLN A 71 -3.22 -23.46 8.05
N ASN A 72 -3.42 -23.32 6.75
CA ASN A 72 -3.43 -24.44 5.81
C ASN A 72 -2.07 -25.13 5.76
N ASN A 73 -0.98 -24.37 5.72
CA ASN A 73 0.38 -24.89 5.71
C ASN A 73 0.68 -25.69 6.98
N LYS A 74 0.25 -25.19 8.14
CA LYS A 74 0.38 -25.92 9.40
C LYS A 74 -0.39 -27.24 9.37
N ARG A 75 -1.63 -27.20 8.91
CA ARG A 75 -2.50 -28.37 8.82
C ARG A 75 -1.95 -29.44 7.87
N THR A 76 -1.32 -29.03 6.78
CA THR A 76 -0.75 -29.93 5.77
C THR A 76 0.71 -30.28 6.02
N HIS A 77 1.25 -29.89 7.18
CA HIS A 77 2.63 -30.20 7.62
C HIS A 77 3.72 -29.64 6.70
N VAL A 78 3.46 -28.51 6.04
CA VAL A 78 4.49 -27.77 5.29
C VAL A 78 5.50 -27.21 6.29
N ARG A 79 6.80 -27.30 5.97
CA ARG A 79 7.84 -26.71 6.81
C ARG A 79 7.60 -25.23 6.99
N LEU A 80 7.73 -24.74 8.23
CA LEU A 80 7.53 -23.32 8.55
C LEU A 80 8.40 -22.42 7.69
N THR A 81 9.67 -22.78 7.49
CA THR A 81 10.59 -22.00 6.65
C THR A 81 10.10 -21.87 5.23
N ASP A 82 9.65 -22.97 4.63
CA ASP A 82 9.13 -22.99 3.25
C ASP A 82 7.83 -22.20 3.13
N ALA A 83 6.95 -22.32 4.12
CA ALA A 83 5.70 -21.58 4.17
C ALA A 83 5.97 -20.07 4.21
N VAL A 84 6.86 -19.62 5.08
CA VAL A 84 7.22 -18.20 5.24
C VAL A 84 7.86 -17.67 3.96
N LYS A 85 8.80 -18.42 3.36
CA LYS A 85 9.46 -18.01 2.11
C LYS A 85 8.46 -17.82 0.98
N GLY A 86 7.51 -18.74 0.82
CA GLY A 86 6.48 -18.66 -0.21
C GLY A 86 5.58 -17.44 -0.05
N ILE A 87 5.15 -17.18 1.19
CA ILE A 87 4.26 -16.05 1.49
C ILE A 87 5.01 -14.72 1.32
N CYS A 88 6.25 -14.61 1.81
CA CYS A 88 7.08 -13.42 1.62
C CYS A 88 7.30 -13.11 0.14
N ALA A 89 7.58 -14.12 -0.68
CA ALA A 89 7.75 -13.93 -2.12
C ALA A 89 6.49 -13.34 -2.75
N GLN A 90 5.32 -13.80 -2.37
CA GLN A 90 4.04 -13.28 -2.87
C GLN A 90 3.79 -11.85 -2.40
N ILE A 91 4.09 -11.55 -1.14
CA ILE A 91 3.96 -10.19 -0.60
C ILE A 91 4.82 -9.21 -1.41
N LEU A 92 6.07 -9.59 -1.70
CA LEU A 92 7.01 -8.74 -2.43
C LEU A 92 6.64 -8.56 -3.91
N ARG A 93 5.81 -9.43 -4.46
CA ARG A 93 5.23 -9.25 -5.80
C ARG A 93 4.08 -8.26 -5.82
N LEU A 94 3.33 -8.16 -4.70
CA LEU A 94 2.12 -7.36 -4.60
C LEU A 94 2.37 -5.97 -4.00
N TYR A 95 3.38 -5.83 -3.15
CA TYR A 95 3.64 -4.62 -2.38
C TYR A 95 5.11 -4.22 -2.43
N GLU A 96 5.36 -2.92 -2.26
CA GLU A 96 6.69 -2.34 -2.21
C GLU A 96 6.86 -1.47 -0.96
N GLY A 97 8.10 -1.26 -0.53
CA GLY A 97 8.45 -0.33 0.55
C GLY A 97 7.71 -0.61 1.85
N GLU A 98 7.12 0.42 2.42
CA GLU A 98 6.43 0.34 3.73
C GLU A 98 5.25 -0.62 3.73
N ASP A 99 4.53 -0.72 2.61
CA ASP A 99 3.39 -1.64 2.49
C ASP A 99 3.84 -3.09 2.54
N ALA A 100 4.96 -3.41 1.89
CA ALA A 100 5.55 -4.75 1.95
C ALA A 100 6.00 -5.07 3.38
N ILE A 101 6.64 -4.11 4.06
CA ILE A 101 7.10 -4.26 5.45
C ILE A 101 5.89 -4.53 6.37
N GLU A 102 4.80 -3.78 6.20
CA GLU A 102 3.57 -3.98 6.95
C GLU A 102 3.02 -5.39 6.79
N MET A 103 2.99 -5.89 5.55
CA MET A 103 2.48 -7.23 5.28
C MET A 103 3.40 -8.33 5.83
N ILE A 104 4.71 -8.15 5.77
CA ILE A 104 5.67 -9.10 6.36
C ILE A 104 5.56 -9.09 7.89
N ASP A 105 5.39 -7.93 8.52
CA ASP A 105 5.16 -7.84 9.97
C ASP A 105 3.86 -8.57 10.36
N TYR A 106 2.83 -8.44 9.55
CA TYR A 106 1.57 -9.17 9.77
C TYR A 106 1.76 -10.68 9.64
N LEU A 107 2.56 -11.12 8.67
CA LEU A 107 2.92 -12.52 8.52
C LEU A 107 3.64 -13.06 9.76
N GLU A 108 4.63 -12.33 10.27
CA GLU A 108 5.37 -12.70 11.47
C GLU A 108 4.43 -12.86 12.67
N THR A 109 3.51 -11.91 12.86
CA THR A 109 2.53 -11.94 13.94
C THR A 109 1.61 -13.16 13.79
N THR A 110 1.14 -13.44 12.59
CA THR A 110 0.27 -14.57 12.29
C THR A 110 0.98 -15.91 12.58
N VAL A 111 2.24 -16.03 12.14
CA VAL A 111 3.05 -17.21 12.39
C VAL A 111 3.27 -17.40 13.90
N SER A 112 3.58 -16.33 14.61
CA SER A 112 3.76 -16.36 16.06
C SER A 112 2.49 -16.82 16.79
N ASN A 113 1.31 -16.44 16.30
CA ASN A 113 0.04 -16.83 16.91
C ASN A 113 -0.34 -18.29 16.62
N ILE A 114 -0.05 -18.78 15.41
CA ILE A 114 -0.44 -20.12 14.95
C ILE A 114 0.59 -21.18 15.35
N TYR A 115 1.90 -20.84 15.30
CA TYR A 115 3.03 -21.73 15.63
C TYR A 115 3.69 -21.33 16.95
N THR A 116 2.91 -21.08 17.99
CA THR A 116 3.35 -20.46 19.24
C THR A 116 4.64 -21.01 19.86
N PHE A 117 4.94 -22.30 19.70
CA PHE A 117 6.14 -22.90 20.28
C PHE A 117 7.32 -22.93 19.31
N ASP A 118 7.05 -23.03 18.01
CA ASP A 118 8.09 -23.27 17.02
C ASP A 118 8.72 -21.97 16.50
N TYR A 119 7.96 -20.89 16.45
CA TYR A 119 8.44 -19.62 15.93
C TYR A 119 9.60 -19.06 16.76
N CYS A 120 9.48 -19.05 18.08
CA CYS A 120 10.52 -18.51 18.97
C CYS A 120 11.85 -19.30 18.89
N LYS A 121 11.80 -20.56 18.44
CA LYS A 121 12.99 -21.41 18.29
C LYS A 121 13.58 -21.32 16.88
N ASN A 122 12.86 -20.73 15.94
CA ASN A 122 13.26 -20.75 14.53
C ASN A 122 13.92 -19.43 14.10
N GLN A 123 15.16 -19.24 14.55
CA GLN A 123 15.96 -18.06 14.24
C GLN A 123 16.12 -17.85 12.72
N THR A 124 16.14 -18.93 11.95
CA THR A 124 16.24 -18.88 10.50
C THR A 124 15.06 -18.13 9.89
N VAL A 125 13.83 -18.37 10.36
CA VAL A 125 12.64 -17.69 9.88
C VAL A 125 12.69 -16.20 10.24
N VAL A 126 13.07 -15.89 11.48
CA VAL A 126 13.19 -14.49 11.93
C VAL A 126 14.21 -13.75 11.07
N ASN A 127 15.39 -14.34 10.87
CA ASN A 127 16.45 -13.74 10.05
C ASN A 127 16.01 -13.54 8.60
N TYR A 128 15.27 -14.46 8.04
CA TYR A 128 14.72 -14.36 6.69
C TYR A 128 13.76 -13.16 6.57
N CYS A 129 12.83 -13.04 7.51
CA CYS A 129 11.87 -11.92 7.52
C CYS A 129 12.58 -10.56 7.68
N VAL A 130 13.56 -10.47 8.55
CA VAL A 130 14.37 -9.25 8.71
C VAL A 130 15.06 -8.88 7.39
N ALA A 131 15.69 -9.86 6.73
CA ALA A 131 16.37 -9.63 5.45
C ALA A 131 15.39 -9.14 4.37
N LYS A 132 14.19 -9.69 4.30
CA LYS A 132 13.18 -9.30 3.32
C LYS A 132 12.60 -7.91 3.61
N LYS A 133 12.44 -7.54 4.86
CA LYS A 133 12.05 -6.17 5.23
C LYS A 133 13.14 -5.17 4.86
N ASP A 134 14.40 -5.50 5.07
CA ASP A 134 15.51 -4.66 4.66
C ASP A 134 15.59 -4.50 3.15
N TYR A 135 15.34 -5.56 2.40
CA TYR A 135 15.24 -5.52 0.95
C TYR A 135 14.15 -4.54 0.50
N ALA A 136 12.97 -4.60 1.09
CA ALA A 136 11.85 -3.72 0.78
C ALA A 136 12.19 -2.25 1.08
N ARG A 137 12.91 -1.98 2.17
CA ARG A 137 13.37 -0.62 2.51
C ARG A 137 14.35 -0.05 1.48
N LYS A 138 15.27 -0.88 0.99
CA LYS A 138 16.26 -0.47 -0.01
C LYS A 138 15.61 -0.13 -1.35
N GLU A 139 14.59 -0.86 -1.76
CA GLU A 139 13.84 -0.55 -2.98
C GLU A 139 13.16 0.81 -2.91
N LYS A 140 12.71 1.22 -1.74
CA LYS A 140 12.07 2.52 -1.54
C LYS A 140 13.02 3.69 -1.79
N ILE A 141 14.32 3.51 -1.60
CA ILE A 141 15.34 4.56 -1.75
C ILE A 141 15.74 4.76 -3.22
N LYS A 142 15.45 3.82 -4.08
CA LYS A 142 15.65 3.95 -5.53
C LYS A 142 14.54 4.79 -6.14
#